data_c6ae990a8c75ea01b495ff10db9b1d45
#
_entry.id   c6ae990a8c75ea01b495ff10db9b1d45
#
_cell.length_a   1.000
_cell.length_b   1.000
_cell.length_c   1.000
_cell.angle_alpha   90.00
_cell.angle_beta   90.00
_cell.angle_gamma   90.00
#
_symmetry.space_group_name_H-M   'P 1'
#
loop_
_entity.id
_entity.type
_entity.pdbx_description
1 polymer ?
#
loop_
_entity_poly.entity_id
_entity_poly.type
_entity_poly.pdbx_seq_one_letter_code
_entity_poly.pdbx_strand_id
1 'polypeptide(L)'
;MISKVSGRVSHGTVSVCRTRTIWFILPDGLDTPRMGNGKYAARKLKKDRQKNRWKDRTYARRARGLQEKTDPLGGAPQAKGIVLEKVGIEAKQPNSAIRKCVRVQLIKNGKQVTAFCPGDGAISFIDEHDEVTISGIGGARGGAMGDLSGVNYKVNKVNGVALIEMVRGNKEKPVR
;
A
#
# COMPACT_ATOMS: atom_id res chain seq x y z
N MET A 1 -61.86 -0.53 27.91
CA MET A 1 -61.91 -0.72 26.45
C MET A 1 -60.53 -0.80 25.90
N ILE A 2 -60.05 -2.01 25.59
CA ILE A 2 -58.72 -2.28 25.06
C ILE A 2 -58.93 -2.87 23.68
N SER A 3 -58.59 -2.12 22.65
CA SER A 3 -58.66 -2.55 21.24
C SER A 3 -57.40 -3.39 20.92
N LYS A 4 -57.66 -4.66 20.57
CA LYS A 4 -56.62 -5.56 20.03
C LYS A 4 -56.31 -5.17 18.56
N VAL A 5 -55.06 -4.78 18.30
CA VAL A 5 -54.51 -4.70 16.95
C VAL A 5 -53.94 -6.06 16.61
N SER A 6 -54.58 -6.78 15.71
CA SER A 6 -54.07 -8.02 15.13
C SER A 6 -53.12 -7.70 13.97
N GLY A 7 -51.83 -7.77 14.23
CA GLY A 7 -50.79 -7.74 13.16
C GLY A 7 -50.70 -9.11 12.48
N ARG A 8 -51.06 -9.16 11.21
CA ARG A 8 -50.91 -10.34 10.34
C ARG A 8 -49.45 -10.45 9.93
N VAL A 9 -48.77 -11.47 10.45
CA VAL A 9 -47.40 -11.83 10.03
C VAL A 9 -47.48 -12.55 8.71
N SER A 10 -47.04 -11.92 7.65
CA SER A 10 -46.88 -12.55 6.33
C SER A 10 -45.60 -13.43 6.36
N HIS A 11 -45.77 -14.74 6.24
CA HIS A 11 -44.68 -15.66 6.02
C HIS A 11 -44.08 -15.45 4.64
N GLY A 12 -42.92 -14.78 4.58
CA GLY A 12 -42.11 -14.68 3.35
C GLY A 12 -41.51 -16.06 3.02
N THR A 13 -41.76 -16.49 1.79
CA THR A 13 -41.18 -17.72 1.23
C THR A 13 -39.69 -17.51 1.01
N VAL A 14 -38.87 -18.30 1.69
CA VAL A 14 -37.40 -18.32 1.53
C VAL A 14 -37.05 -19.24 0.37
N SER A 15 -36.53 -18.68 -0.71
CA SER A 15 -35.99 -19.45 -1.82
C SER A 15 -34.54 -19.85 -1.55
N VAL A 16 -34.28 -21.16 -1.51
CA VAL A 16 -32.95 -21.72 -1.23
C VAL A 16 -32.25 -22.04 -2.55
N CYS A 17 -31.18 -21.34 -2.86
CA CYS A 17 -30.33 -21.64 -4.01
C CYS A 17 -29.14 -22.52 -3.57
N ARG A 18 -29.08 -23.75 -4.10
CA ARG A 18 -28.09 -24.78 -3.75
C ARG A 18 -26.87 -24.66 -4.67
N THR A 19 -25.80 -24.00 -4.22
CA THR A 19 -24.47 -24.15 -4.80
C THR A 19 -23.59 -24.89 -3.81
N ARG A 20 -22.76 -25.83 -4.32
CA ARG A 20 -21.91 -26.74 -3.53
C ARG A 20 -21.15 -25.98 -2.42
N THR A 21 -21.44 -26.28 -1.17
CA THR A 21 -20.70 -26.05 0.09
C THR A 21 -21.00 -24.82 0.95
N ILE A 22 -21.82 -23.83 0.56
CA ILE A 22 -22.15 -22.75 1.50
C ILE A 22 -23.64 -22.37 1.34
N TRP A 23 -24.39 -22.45 2.45
CA TRP A 23 -25.77 -21.98 2.53
C TRP A 23 -25.79 -20.46 2.76
N PHE A 24 -26.06 -19.67 1.72
CA PHE A 24 -26.41 -18.27 1.90
C PHE A 24 -27.90 -18.10 1.91
N ILE A 25 -28.46 -17.65 3.03
CA ILE A 25 -29.83 -17.14 3.10
C ILE A 25 -29.80 -15.71 2.60
N LEU A 26 -30.30 -15.48 1.39
CA LEU A 26 -30.45 -14.14 0.83
C LEU A 26 -31.80 -13.56 1.31
N PRO A 27 -31.84 -12.34 1.85
CA PRO A 27 -33.10 -11.66 2.15
C PRO A 27 -33.86 -11.36 0.86
N ASP A 28 -35.16 -11.58 0.90
CA ASP A 28 -36.07 -11.30 -0.21
C ASP A 28 -35.97 -9.81 -0.61
N GLY A 29 -35.55 -9.55 -1.85
CA GLY A 29 -35.46 -8.19 -2.38
C GLY A 29 -34.15 -7.80 -3.05
N LEU A 30 -33.12 -8.66 -3.05
CA LEU A 30 -31.94 -8.44 -3.89
C LEU A 30 -32.18 -9.06 -5.27
N ASP A 31 -32.43 -8.23 -6.26
CA ASP A 31 -32.43 -8.63 -7.67
C ASP A 31 -31.09 -9.28 -8.01
N THR A 32 -31.04 -10.61 -7.96
CA THR A 32 -29.93 -11.36 -8.54
C THR A 32 -29.85 -10.99 -10.02
N PRO A 33 -28.72 -10.52 -10.52
CA PRO A 33 -28.63 -10.14 -11.93
C PRO A 33 -29.02 -11.35 -12.78
N ARG A 34 -30.17 -11.27 -13.46
CA ARG A 34 -30.63 -12.33 -14.33
C ARG A 34 -29.59 -12.63 -15.39
N MET A 35 -28.96 -13.78 -15.27
CA MET A 35 -28.04 -14.30 -16.28
C MET A 35 -28.86 -14.56 -17.56
N GLY A 36 -28.58 -13.80 -18.61
CA GLY A 36 -29.25 -14.01 -19.88
C GLY A 36 -28.87 -15.36 -20.50
N ASN A 37 -29.85 -16.19 -20.81
CA ASN A 37 -29.65 -17.52 -21.44
C ASN A 37 -29.82 -17.48 -22.97
N GLY A 38 -29.88 -16.30 -23.57
CA GLY A 38 -30.06 -16.12 -24.99
C GLY A 38 -28.81 -16.44 -25.83
N LYS A 39 -28.98 -16.56 -27.16
CA LYS A 39 -27.94 -16.85 -28.16
C LYS A 39 -26.66 -15.97 -27.99
N TYR A 40 -26.81 -14.74 -27.55
CA TYR A 40 -25.69 -13.78 -27.37
C TYR A 40 -25.30 -13.58 -25.93
N ALA A 41 -25.74 -14.41 -24.98
CA ALA A 41 -25.43 -14.31 -23.57
C ALA A 41 -23.91 -14.30 -23.30
N ALA A 42 -23.14 -15.12 -24.02
CA ALA A 42 -21.70 -15.18 -23.91
C ALA A 42 -21.02 -13.86 -24.28
N ARG A 43 -21.49 -13.16 -25.30
CA ARG A 43 -20.95 -11.84 -25.69
C ARG A 43 -21.19 -10.79 -24.61
N LYS A 44 -22.40 -10.77 -24.04
CA LYS A 44 -22.75 -9.86 -22.95
C LYS A 44 -21.90 -10.14 -21.72
N LEU A 45 -21.79 -11.42 -21.31
CA LEU A 45 -20.98 -11.83 -20.17
C LEU A 45 -19.50 -11.44 -20.34
N LYS A 46 -18.94 -11.58 -21.53
CA LYS A 46 -17.57 -11.15 -21.83
C LYS A 46 -17.39 -9.64 -21.64
N LYS A 47 -18.33 -8.83 -22.17
CA LYS A 47 -18.31 -7.37 -22.01
C LYS A 47 -18.48 -6.95 -20.53
N ASP A 48 -19.43 -7.55 -19.84
CA ASP A 48 -19.71 -7.25 -18.43
C ASP A 48 -18.52 -7.66 -17.53
N ARG A 49 -17.89 -8.81 -17.79
CA ARG A 49 -16.66 -9.25 -17.10
C ARG A 49 -15.55 -8.24 -17.32
N GLN A 50 -15.30 -7.83 -18.56
CA GLN A 50 -14.28 -6.84 -18.87
C GLN A 50 -14.53 -5.51 -18.16
N LYS A 51 -15.78 -5.02 -18.20
CA LYS A 51 -16.19 -3.79 -17.50
C LYS A 51 -16.02 -3.90 -15.98
N ASN A 52 -16.44 -5.01 -15.38
CA ASN A 52 -16.34 -5.23 -13.95
C ASN A 52 -14.90 -5.43 -13.49
N ARG A 53 -14.05 -6.05 -14.32
CA ARG A 53 -12.64 -6.24 -14.01
C ARG A 53 -11.89 -4.92 -13.84
N TRP A 54 -12.27 -3.88 -14.57
CA TRP A 54 -11.68 -2.54 -14.40
C TRP A 54 -12.05 -1.85 -13.08
N LYS A 55 -13.08 -2.32 -12.36
CA LYS A 55 -13.42 -1.84 -11.01
C LYS A 55 -12.42 -2.34 -9.96
N ASP A 56 -11.75 -3.46 -10.21
CA ASP A 56 -10.70 -3.96 -9.34
C ASP A 56 -9.44 -3.08 -9.46
N ARG A 57 -9.08 -2.45 -8.34
CA ARG A 57 -7.90 -1.56 -8.25
C ARG A 57 -6.60 -2.29 -8.57
N THR A 58 -6.47 -3.56 -8.15
CA THR A 58 -5.26 -4.36 -8.37
C THR A 58 -5.08 -4.68 -9.84
N TYR A 59 -6.16 -5.08 -10.50
CA TYR A 59 -6.17 -5.31 -11.94
C TYR A 59 -5.88 -4.06 -12.74
N ALA A 60 -6.57 -2.95 -12.44
CA ALA A 60 -6.39 -1.68 -13.13
C ALA A 60 -4.95 -1.15 -12.99
N ARG A 61 -4.37 -1.26 -11.77
CA ARG A 61 -2.98 -0.85 -11.49
C ARG A 61 -1.98 -1.68 -12.32
N ARG A 62 -2.16 -3.00 -12.36
CA ARG A 62 -1.31 -3.92 -13.12
C ARG A 62 -1.45 -3.73 -14.62
N ALA A 63 -2.68 -3.68 -15.13
CA ALA A 63 -2.95 -3.53 -16.56
C ALA A 63 -2.43 -2.20 -17.14
N ARG A 64 -2.39 -1.14 -16.34
CA ARG A 64 -1.84 0.17 -16.73
C ARG A 64 -0.34 0.31 -16.49
N GLY A 65 0.33 -0.69 -15.92
CA GLY A 65 1.74 -0.62 -15.56
C GLY A 65 2.05 0.51 -14.57
N LEU A 66 1.10 0.88 -13.70
CA LEU A 66 1.25 2.04 -12.81
C LEU A 66 2.38 1.83 -11.80
N GLN A 67 2.66 0.60 -11.42
CA GLN A 67 3.74 0.31 -10.48
C GLN A 67 5.10 0.74 -11.04
N GLU A 68 5.41 0.40 -12.28
CA GLU A 68 6.67 0.79 -12.92
C GLU A 68 6.78 2.31 -13.12
N LYS A 69 5.65 2.97 -13.43
CA LYS A 69 5.61 4.42 -13.66
C LYS A 69 5.70 5.25 -12.38
N THR A 70 5.03 4.79 -11.31
CA THR A 70 4.92 5.56 -10.06
C THR A 70 5.96 5.18 -9.02
N ASP A 71 6.50 3.95 -9.05
CA ASP A 71 7.51 3.51 -8.10
C ASP A 71 8.87 4.12 -8.45
N PRO A 72 9.47 4.93 -7.57
CA PRO A 72 10.80 5.46 -7.77
C PRO A 72 11.87 4.37 -7.92
N LEU A 73 11.71 3.23 -7.23
CA LEU A 73 12.64 2.11 -7.31
C LEU A 73 12.47 1.27 -8.58
N GLY A 74 11.38 1.49 -9.36
CA GLY A 74 11.11 0.73 -10.59
C GLY A 74 10.91 -0.76 -10.36
N GLY A 75 10.31 -1.13 -9.22
CA GLY A 75 10.06 -2.54 -8.82
C GLY A 75 11.24 -3.24 -8.16
N ALA A 76 12.41 -2.60 -8.05
CA ALA A 76 13.55 -3.17 -7.33
C ALA A 76 13.33 -3.11 -5.81
N PRO A 77 13.78 -4.11 -5.03
CA PRO A 77 13.64 -4.10 -3.57
C PRO A 77 14.50 -3.05 -2.89
N GLN A 78 15.61 -2.66 -3.50
CA GLN A 78 16.55 -1.66 -3.02
C GLN A 78 17.08 -0.84 -4.18
N ALA A 79 17.51 0.39 -3.89
CA ALA A 79 18.18 1.24 -4.86
C ALA A 79 19.27 2.06 -4.18
N LYS A 80 20.32 2.38 -4.95
CA LYS A 80 21.39 3.28 -4.55
C LYS A 80 21.03 4.72 -4.90
N GLY A 81 21.43 5.65 -4.06
CA GLY A 81 21.25 7.07 -4.28
C GLY A 81 22.28 7.89 -3.52
N ILE A 82 22.31 9.17 -3.82
CA ILE A 82 23.20 10.17 -3.20
C ILE A 82 22.34 11.05 -2.30
N VAL A 83 22.81 11.29 -1.09
CA VAL A 83 22.14 12.19 -0.14
C VAL A 83 22.30 13.63 -0.61
N LEU A 84 21.19 14.36 -0.70
CA LEU A 84 21.17 15.78 -1.03
C LEU A 84 21.13 16.65 0.22
N GLU A 85 20.22 16.32 1.15
CA GLU A 85 20.00 17.11 2.36
C GLU A 85 19.43 16.28 3.50
N LYS A 86 19.60 16.75 4.74
CA LYS A 86 19.00 16.18 5.95
C LYS A 86 17.70 16.92 6.25
N VAL A 87 16.57 16.19 6.39
CA VAL A 87 15.25 16.76 6.57
C VAL A 87 14.56 16.20 7.80
N GLY A 88 13.92 17.06 8.60
CA GLY A 88 13.03 16.65 9.69
C GLY A 88 11.58 16.64 9.20
N ILE A 89 10.87 15.53 9.44
CA ILE A 89 9.44 15.41 9.10
C ILE A 89 8.64 15.27 10.39
N GLU A 90 7.60 16.07 10.52
CA GLU A 90 6.71 16.04 11.66
C GLU A 90 5.89 14.73 11.70
N ALA A 91 5.74 14.17 12.89
CA ALA A 91 4.94 12.98 13.12
C ALA A 91 3.44 13.27 12.96
N LYS A 92 2.67 12.26 12.57
CA LYS A 92 1.20 12.34 12.52
C LYS A 92 0.60 12.38 13.91
N GLN A 93 -0.51 13.11 14.07
CA GLN A 93 -1.36 13.03 15.25
C GLN A 93 -1.70 11.55 15.58
N PRO A 94 -1.69 11.13 16.85
CA PRO A 94 -1.58 11.91 18.09
C PRO A 94 -0.13 12.19 18.55
N ASN A 95 0.88 11.75 17.79
CA ASN A 95 2.28 11.90 18.16
C ASN A 95 2.81 13.30 17.79
N SER A 96 3.70 13.81 18.64
CA SER A 96 4.41 15.07 18.41
C SER A 96 5.91 14.82 18.48
N ALA A 97 6.54 14.64 17.31
CA ALA A 97 7.97 14.42 17.19
C ALA A 97 8.48 14.82 15.81
N ILE A 98 9.75 15.16 15.70
CA ILE A 98 10.42 15.40 14.41
C ILE A 98 11.20 14.14 14.02
N ARG A 99 10.71 13.42 13.02
CA ARG A 99 11.35 12.20 12.50
C ARG A 99 12.48 12.58 11.55
N LYS A 100 13.67 12.00 11.80
CA LYS A 100 14.88 12.29 11.03
C LYS A 100 14.85 11.52 9.72
N CYS A 101 14.90 12.26 8.63
CA CYS A 101 14.87 11.74 7.26
C CYS A 101 15.99 12.38 6.44
N VAL A 102 16.30 11.80 5.30
CA VAL A 102 17.20 12.34 4.31
C VAL A 102 16.53 12.39 2.95
N ARG A 103 16.80 13.43 2.18
CA ARG A 103 16.41 13.50 0.78
C ARG A 103 17.50 12.90 -0.07
N VAL A 104 17.17 11.89 -0.85
CA VAL A 104 18.09 11.08 -1.64
C VAL A 104 17.72 11.17 -3.10
N GLN A 105 18.70 11.42 -3.95
CA GLN A 105 18.55 11.31 -5.40
C GLN A 105 19.01 9.92 -5.84
N LEU A 106 18.13 9.18 -6.50
CA LEU A 106 18.44 7.86 -7.02
C LEU A 106 19.38 7.92 -8.21
N ILE A 107 20.43 7.11 -8.21
CA ILE A 107 21.41 7.04 -9.31
C ILE A 107 20.76 6.48 -10.57
N LYS A 108 19.86 5.49 -10.42
CA LYS A 108 19.24 4.76 -11.53
C LYS A 108 18.38 5.65 -12.45
N ASN A 109 17.60 6.56 -11.86
CA ASN A 109 16.59 7.33 -12.60
C ASN A 109 16.54 8.83 -12.26
N GLY A 110 17.45 9.31 -11.43
CA GLY A 110 17.53 10.72 -11.02
C GLY A 110 16.36 11.23 -10.16
N LYS A 111 15.40 10.36 -9.82
CA LYS A 111 14.25 10.75 -9.00
C LYS A 111 14.67 11.02 -7.56
N GLN A 112 14.11 12.08 -6.97
CA GLN A 112 14.33 12.40 -5.57
C GLN A 112 13.30 11.67 -4.70
N VAL A 113 13.78 11.11 -3.59
CA VAL A 113 12.97 10.33 -2.65
C VAL A 113 13.38 10.69 -1.23
N THR A 114 12.41 10.84 -0.35
CA THR A 114 12.67 11.00 1.08
C THR A 114 12.73 9.64 1.75
N ALA A 115 13.82 9.37 2.48
CA ALA A 115 14.05 8.13 3.20
C ALA A 115 14.22 8.38 4.70
N PHE A 116 13.56 7.58 5.52
CA PHE A 116 13.68 7.61 6.98
C PHE A 116 15.00 6.99 7.44
N CYS A 117 15.64 7.59 8.45
CA CYS A 117 16.85 7.08 9.09
C CYS A 117 16.46 6.27 10.33
N PRO A 118 16.50 4.93 10.29
CA PRO A 118 16.12 4.10 11.43
C PRO A 118 17.24 4.10 12.48
N GLY A 119 16.85 4.17 13.76
CA GLY A 119 17.74 4.19 14.90
C GLY A 119 17.90 5.58 15.50
N ASP A 120 18.18 5.61 16.80
CA ASP A 120 18.44 6.86 17.50
C ASP A 120 19.84 7.39 17.13
N GLY A 121 19.94 8.69 16.87
CA GLY A 121 21.18 9.30 16.41
C GLY A 121 21.68 8.88 15.02
N ALA A 122 20.93 8.04 14.27
CA ALA A 122 21.35 7.53 12.96
C ALA A 122 21.69 8.63 11.93
N ILE A 123 21.07 9.80 12.03
CA ILE A 123 21.31 10.92 11.11
C ILE A 123 22.73 11.51 11.25
N SER A 124 23.41 11.31 12.38
CA SER A 124 24.77 11.80 12.61
C SER A 124 25.80 11.06 11.76
N PHE A 125 25.50 9.82 11.36
CA PHE A 125 26.37 8.99 10.52
C PHE A 125 26.19 9.23 9.02
N ILE A 126 25.22 10.07 8.64
CA ILE A 126 24.91 10.35 7.24
C ILE A 126 25.31 11.80 6.95
N ASP A 127 26.14 12.01 5.96
CA ASP A 127 26.48 13.34 5.48
C ASP A 127 25.94 13.60 4.09
N GLU A 128 25.97 14.86 3.67
CA GLU A 128 25.62 15.24 2.31
C GLU A 128 26.60 14.60 1.32
N HIS A 129 26.07 14.20 0.17
CA HIS A 129 26.78 13.51 -0.90
C HIS A 129 27.23 12.07 -0.59
N ASP A 130 26.88 11.50 0.57
CA ASP A 130 27.12 10.08 0.83
C ASP A 130 26.30 9.17 -0.11
N GLU A 131 26.87 8.05 -0.51
CA GLU A 131 26.16 7.00 -1.22
C GLU A 131 25.33 6.17 -0.22
N VAL A 132 24.02 6.15 -0.40
CA VAL A 132 23.12 5.40 0.46
C VAL A 132 22.34 4.35 -0.33
N THR A 133 22.05 3.22 0.31
CA THR A 133 21.15 2.21 -0.20
C THR A 133 19.82 2.33 0.54
N ILE A 134 18.74 2.58 -0.20
CA ILE A 134 17.40 2.69 0.35
C ILE A 134 16.53 1.48 0.00
N SER A 135 15.55 1.19 0.84
CA SER A 135 14.52 0.16 0.61
C SER A 135 13.16 0.64 1.06
N GLY A 136 12.11 -0.05 0.66
CA GLY A 136 10.76 0.20 1.16
C GLY A 136 10.68 0.00 2.68
N ILE A 137 9.90 0.83 3.37
CA ILE A 137 9.73 0.76 4.82
C ILE A 137 8.81 -0.40 5.26
N GLY A 138 8.02 -0.95 4.33
CA GLY A 138 7.14 -2.10 4.59
C GLY A 138 5.81 -1.77 5.25
N GLY A 139 5.34 -0.53 5.17
CA GLY A 139 4.01 -0.14 5.61
C GLY A 139 2.88 -0.78 4.79
N ALA A 140 1.64 -0.58 5.21
CA ALA A 140 0.46 -1.13 4.56
C ALA A 140 0.44 -0.80 3.06
N ARG A 141 0.29 -1.82 2.22
CA ARG A 141 0.30 -1.70 0.74
C ARG A 141 1.57 -1.05 0.17
N GLY A 142 2.73 -1.20 0.84
CA GLY A 142 3.98 -0.58 0.44
C GLY A 142 4.08 0.92 0.71
N GLY A 143 3.18 1.45 1.54
CA GLY A 143 3.15 2.85 1.94
C GLY A 143 3.96 3.16 3.20
N ALA A 144 3.71 4.33 3.77
CA ALA A 144 4.32 4.79 5.02
C ALA A 144 3.93 3.90 6.20
N MET A 145 4.79 3.82 7.20
CA MET A 145 4.60 3.03 8.42
C MET A 145 4.40 3.94 9.63
N GLY A 146 3.44 3.58 10.48
CA GLY A 146 3.20 4.28 11.74
C GLY A 146 2.87 5.77 11.56
N ASP A 147 3.54 6.60 12.33
CA ASP A 147 3.35 8.04 12.38
C ASP A 147 4.12 8.84 11.30
N LEU A 148 4.91 8.17 10.46
CA LEU A 148 5.63 8.81 9.37
C LEU A 148 4.65 9.32 8.29
N SER A 149 4.71 10.61 8.00
CA SER A 149 3.86 11.25 7.01
C SER A 149 4.53 11.22 5.63
N GLY A 150 3.96 10.46 4.68
CA GLY A 150 4.40 10.47 3.28
C GLY A 150 5.74 9.81 2.98
N VAL A 151 6.44 9.24 3.98
CA VAL A 151 7.73 8.57 3.80
C VAL A 151 7.52 7.07 3.62
N ASN A 152 7.88 6.56 2.47
CA ASN A 152 7.70 5.14 2.09
C ASN A 152 9.00 4.34 2.10
N TYR A 153 10.14 5.00 2.28
CA TYR A 153 11.47 4.41 2.17
C TYR A 153 12.30 4.63 3.43
N LYS A 154 13.26 3.75 3.67
CA LYS A 154 14.24 3.84 4.75
C LYS A 154 15.65 3.63 4.22
N VAL A 155 16.63 4.20 4.92
CA VAL A 155 18.05 4.00 4.66
C VAL A 155 18.49 2.68 5.29
N ASN A 156 19.15 1.82 4.51
CA ASN A 156 19.70 0.55 4.99
C ASN A 156 21.22 0.62 5.17
N LYS A 157 21.92 1.19 4.18
CA LYS A 157 23.38 1.25 4.17
C LYS A 157 23.86 2.65 3.82
N VAL A 158 24.99 3.04 4.36
CA VAL A 158 25.71 4.29 4.06
C VAL A 158 27.14 3.90 3.67
N ASN A 159 27.59 4.33 2.50
CA ASN A 159 28.91 4.01 1.94
C ASN A 159 29.25 2.50 2.01
N GLY A 160 28.26 1.62 1.76
CA GLY A 160 28.42 0.17 1.78
C GLY A 160 28.24 -0.49 3.15
N VAL A 161 28.25 0.25 4.26
CA VAL A 161 28.09 -0.27 5.61
C VAL A 161 26.64 -0.13 6.07
N ALA A 162 26.11 -1.14 6.78
CA ALA A 162 24.76 -1.10 7.31
C ALA A 162 24.62 -0.02 8.40
N LEU A 163 23.64 0.87 8.26
CA LEU A 163 23.41 1.97 9.20
C LEU A 163 23.15 1.47 10.62
N ILE A 164 22.45 0.36 10.79
CA ILE A 164 22.19 -0.27 12.08
C ILE A 164 23.48 -0.66 12.81
N GLU A 165 24.49 -1.17 12.09
CA GLU A 165 25.77 -1.57 12.68
C GLU A 165 26.61 -0.36 13.12
N MET A 166 26.47 0.76 12.41
CA MET A 166 27.10 2.02 12.82
C MET A 166 26.44 2.60 14.06
N VAL A 167 25.10 2.57 14.13
CA VAL A 167 24.34 3.05 15.30
C VAL A 167 24.65 2.22 16.56
N ARG A 168 24.88 0.91 16.40
CA ARG A 168 25.28 0.01 17.50
C ARG A 168 26.74 0.13 17.91
N GLY A 169 27.56 0.86 17.16
CA GLY A 169 29.00 1.00 17.42
C GLY A 169 29.84 -0.19 16.95
N ASN A 170 29.26 -1.16 16.22
CA ASN A 170 30.00 -2.34 15.74
C ASN A 170 30.90 -2.02 14.53
N LYS A 171 30.54 -1.01 13.76
CA LYS A 171 31.29 -0.58 12.57
C LYS A 171 31.36 0.94 12.51
N GLU A 172 32.51 1.44 12.10
CA GLU A 172 32.72 2.86 11.84
C GLU A 172 32.28 3.23 10.42
N LYS A 173 31.99 4.51 10.21
CA LYS A 173 31.69 5.04 8.89
C LYS A 173 32.97 4.99 8.03
N PRO A 174 32.95 4.34 6.86
CA PRO A 174 34.10 4.35 5.97
C PRO A 174 34.32 5.77 5.42
N VAL A 175 35.55 6.20 5.44
CA VAL A 175 35.99 7.43 4.78
C VAL A 175 35.92 7.19 3.29
N ARG A 176 35.33 8.14 2.55
CA ARG A 176 35.19 8.06 1.11
C ARG A 176 36.39 8.68 0.41
#